data_58e0e966730318046a2457b92ad07482
#
_entry.id   58e0e966730318046a2457b92ad07482
#
_cell.length_a   1.000
_cell.length_b   1.000
_cell.length_c   1.000
_cell.angle_alpha   90.00
_cell.angle_beta   90.00
_cell.angle_gamma   90.00
#
_symmetry.space_group_name_H-M   'P 1'
#
loop_
_entity.id
_entity.type
_entity.pdbx_description
1 polymer ?
#
loop_
_entity_poly.entity_id
_entity_poly.type
_entity_poly.pdbx_seq_one_letter_code
_entity_poly.pdbx_strand_id
1 'polypeptide(L)'
;DVGKAINPKAVEGQIEGGVAMGLGYALMEKVVIDKGYIQNLNLRNYLIPTSLDVPDIQPIILEVGNKFGPYGAKGIGEMPNIPATPATLNAIANACGGRVRSLPADSEAIFWAIRDAGGTPKN
;
A
#
# COMPACT_ATOMS: atom_id res chain seq x y z
N ASP A 1 -9.91 10.24 8.74
CA ASP A 1 -11.12 10.82 9.28
C ASP A 1 -12.33 10.17 8.63
N VAL A 2 -13.20 9.57 9.45
CA VAL A 2 -14.38 8.80 9.02
C VAL A 2 -15.71 9.53 9.38
N GLY A 3 -15.63 10.80 9.77
CA GLY A 3 -16.76 11.49 10.34
C GLY A 3 -17.19 10.82 11.65
N LYS A 4 -18.35 10.20 11.70
CA LYS A 4 -18.76 9.33 12.81
C LYS A 4 -18.44 7.88 12.49
N ALA A 5 -17.66 7.22 13.34
CA ALA A 5 -17.40 5.79 13.21
C ALA A 5 -18.63 5.00 13.68
N ILE A 6 -19.47 4.59 12.74
CA ILE A 6 -20.70 3.83 13.05
C ILE A 6 -20.36 2.44 13.62
N ASN A 7 -19.34 1.80 13.08
CA ASN A 7 -18.77 0.56 13.59
C ASN A 7 -17.24 0.69 13.65
N PRO A 8 -16.66 1.09 14.78
CA PRO A 8 -15.23 1.30 14.91
C PRO A 8 -14.38 0.07 14.51
N LYS A 9 -14.82 -1.13 14.90
CA LYS A 9 -14.10 -2.36 14.56
C LYS A 9 -14.08 -2.65 13.07
N ALA A 10 -15.16 -2.34 12.35
CA ALA A 10 -15.16 -2.45 10.89
C ALA A 10 -14.28 -1.39 10.23
N VAL A 11 -14.19 -0.18 10.81
CA VAL A 11 -13.26 0.87 10.36
C VAL A 11 -11.82 0.45 10.54
N GLU A 12 -11.45 -0.13 11.68
CA GLU A 12 -10.11 -0.71 11.93
C GLU A 12 -9.77 -1.75 10.85
N GLY A 13 -10.66 -2.72 10.61
CA GLY A 13 -10.45 -3.74 9.59
C GLY A 13 -10.30 -3.17 8.17
N GLN A 14 -11.01 -2.09 7.83
CA GLN A 14 -10.82 -1.38 6.55
C GLN A 14 -9.45 -0.70 6.46
N ILE A 15 -8.96 -0.12 7.56
CA ILE A 15 -7.62 0.50 7.61
C ILE A 15 -6.55 -0.58 7.42
N GLU A 16 -6.62 -1.67 8.17
CA GLU A 16 -5.67 -2.78 8.09
C GLU A 16 -5.64 -3.40 6.68
N GLY A 17 -6.81 -3.72 6.13
CA GLY A 17 -6.94 -4.28 4.78
C GLY A 17 -6.46 -3.32 3.68
N GLY A 18 -6.77 -2.03 3.80
CA GLY A 18 -6.32 -1.00 2.86
C GLY A 18 -4.81 -0.81 2.88
N VAL A 19 -4.18 -0.81 4.05
CA VAL A 19 -2.71 -0.74 4.18
C VAL A 19 -2.06 -1.99 3.59
N ALA A 20 -2.57 -3.19 3.89
CA ALA A 20 -2.07 -4.43 3.32
C ALA A 20 -2.15 -4.44 1.78
N MET A 21 -3.27 -3.98 1.21
CA MET A 21 -3.43 -3.82 -0.24
C MET A 21 -2.41 -2.83 -0.81
N GLY A 22 -2.22 -1.68 -0.18
CA GLY A 22 -1.25 -0.68 -0.63
C GLY A 22 0.20 -1.16 -0.56
N LEU A 23 0.55 -1.99 0.42
CA LEU A 23 1.85 -2.67 0.49
C LEU A 23 2.01 -3.66 -0.67
N GLY A 24 0.96 -4.43 -0.99
CA GLY A 24 0.95 -5.33 -2.14
C GLY A 24 1.26 -4.59 -3.44
N TYR A 25 0.56 -3.51 -3.73
CA TYR A 25 0.81 -2.67 -4.91
C TYR A 25 2.21 -2.07 -4.92
N ALA A 26 2.72 -1.67 -3.76
CA ALA A 26 4.05 -1.08 -3.66
C ALA A 26 5.16 -2.07 -4.00
N LEU A 27 5.06 -3.33 -3.55
CA LEU A 27 6.20 -4.24 -3.44
C LEU A 27 6.10 -5.53 -4.26
N MET A 28 4.89 -6.02 -4.55
CA MET A 28 4.69 -7.40 -5.00
C MET A 28 3.77 -7.55 -6.20
N GLU A 29 2.63 -6.85 -6.22
CA GLU A 29 1.57 -7.10 -7.17
C GLU A 29 1.91 -6.54 -8.56
N LYS A 30 1.93 -7.43 -9.55
CA LYS A 30 2.21 -7.08 -10.94
C LYS A 30 1.42 -7.97 -11.89
N VAL A 31 0.53 -7.37 -12.66
CA VAL A 31 -0.11 -8.07 -13.78
C VAL A 31 0.89 -8.14 -14.94
N VAL A 32 1.19 -9.33 -15.40
CA VAL A 32 2.07 -9.57 -16.54
C VAL A 32 1.20 -9.86 -17.77
N ILE A 33 1.33 -9.01 -18.78
CA ILE A 33 0.58 -9.14 -20.04
C ILE A 33 1.56 -9.40 -21.19
N ASP A 34 1.33 -10.45 -21.96
CA ASP A 34 2.03 -10.71 -23.22
C ASP A 34 1.01 -10.88 -24.33
N LYS A 35 1.17 -10.13 -25.42
CA LYS A 35 0.30 -10.15 -26.62
C LYS A 35 -1.19 -10.05 -26.30
N GLY A 36 -1.55 -9.28 -25.27
CA GLY A 36 -2.93 -9.10 -24.83
C GLY A 36 -3.47 -10.17 -23.87
N TYR A 37 -2.66 -11.16 -23.49
CA TYR A 37 -3.02 -12.22 -22.57
C TYR A 37 -2.33 -12.05 -21.22
N ILE A 38 -3.10 -12.18 -20.12
CA ILE A 38 -2.55 -12.18 -18.76
C ILE A 38 -1.81 -13.50 -18.52
N GLN A 39 -0.55 -13.43 -18.11
CA GLN A 39 0.31 -14.59 -17.91
C GLN A 39 0.25 -15.17 -16.48
N ASN A 40 -0.10 -14.35 -15.51
CA ASN A 40 -0.15 -14.73 -14.09
C ASN A 40 -1.59 -14.74 -13.55
N LEU A 41 -2.38 -15.70 -14.03
CA LEU A 41 -3.82 -15.83 -13.79
C LEU A 41 -4.24 -16.34 -12.40
N ASN A 42 -3.30 -16.70 -11.53
CA ASN A 42 -3.59 -17.30 -10.23
C ASN A 42 -2.62 -16.82 -9.16
N LEU A 43 -3.00 -17.00 -7.89
CA LEU A 43 -2.22 -16.52 -6.73
C LEU A 43 -0.85 -17.21 -6.54
N ARG A 44 -0.52 -18.22 -7.32
CA ARG A 44 0.83 -18.79 -7.35
C ARG A 44 1.82 -17.87 -8.08
N ASN A 45 1.34 -17.11 -9.06
CA ASN A 45 2.15 -16.27 -9.93
C ASN A 45 1.81 -14.78 -9.78
N TYR A 46 0.59 -14.46 -9.36
CA TYR A 46 0.19 -13.13 -8.93
C TYR A 46 0.30 -13.07 -7.41
N LEU A 47 1.39 -12.50 -6.93
CA LEU A 47 1.71 -12.51 -5.50
C LEU A 47 1.00 -11.38 -4.78
N ILE A 48 0.29 -11.72 -3.71
CA ILE A 48 -0.28 -10.77 -2.74
C ILE A 48 0.43 -10.95 -1.40
N PRO A 49 0.46 -9.91 -0.53
CA PRO A 49 1.03 -10.04 0.80
C PRO A 49 0.33 -11.14 1.61
N THR A 50 1.12 -11.94 2.30
CA THR A 50 0.63 -12.88 3.30
C THR A 50 0.61 -12.22 4.69
N SER A 51 0.04 -12.88 5.68
CA SER A 51 0.06 -12.40 7.07
C SER A 51 1.46 -12.22 7.66
N LEU A 52 2.49 -12.83 7.06
CA LEU A 52 3.89 -12.67 7.47
C LEU A 52 4.55 -11.43 6.83
N ASP A 53 3.99 -10.94 5.73
CA ASP A 53 4.53 -9.79 4.99
C ASP A 53 3.97 -8.46 5.49
N VAL A 54 2.81 -8.50 6.16
CA VAL A 54 2.13 -7.30 6.66
C VAL A 54 2.62 -7.00 8.08
N PRO A 55 3.14 -5.79 8.35
CA PRO A 55 3.55 -5.41 9.71
C PRO A 55 2.35 -5.20 10.63
N ASP A 56 2.59 -5.09 11.94
CA ASP A 56 1.58 -4.64 12.87
C ASP A 56 1.09 -3.25 12.51
N ILE A 57 -0.22 -3.12 12.34
CA ILE A 57 -0.88 -1.87 11.98
C ILE A 57 -1.62 -1.34 13.21
N GLN A 58 -1.41 -0.08 13.55
CA GLN A 58 -2.12 0.62 14.60
C GLN A 58 -3.10 1.63 14.00
N PRO A 59 -4.38 1.29 13.85
CA PRO A 59 -5.39 2.18 13.30
C PRO A 59 -5.65 3.35 14.26
N ILE A 60 -5.64 4.57 13.72
CA ILE A 60 -6.04 5.79 14.44
C ILE A 60 -7.27 6.36 13.75
N ILE A 61 -8.41 6.30 14.42
CA ILE A 61 -9.68 6.76 13.87
C ILE A 61 -9.91 8.20 14.32
N LEU A 62 -10.04 9.10 13.35
CA LEU A 62 -10.44 10.48 13.58
C LEU A 62 -11.92 10.63 13.25
N GLU A 63 -12.67 11.23 14.16
CA GLU A 63 -14.10 11.49 14.02
C GLU A 63 -14.37 13.00 13.92
N VAL A 64 -14.16 13.58 12.73
CA VAL A 64 -14.55 14.97 12.46
C VAL A 64 -15.90 14.95 11.74
N GLY A 65 -16.95 15.25 12.46
CA GLY A 65 -18.33 15.10 12.02
C GLY A 65 -18.62 15.72 10.65
N ASN A 66 -19.49 15.08 9.89
CA ASN A 66 -19.95 15.55 8.58
C ASN A 66 -21.42 15.95 8.65
N LYS A 67 -21.74 17.17 8.19
CA LYS A 67 -23.11 17.69 8.18
C LYS A 67 -24.02 17.03 7.13
N PHE A 68 -23.43 16.44 6.09
CA PHE A 68 -24.15 15.91 4.93
C PHE A 68 -24.26 14.38 4.89
N GLY A 69 -23.38 13.68 5.61
CA GLY A 69 -23.40 12.22 5.67
C GLY A 69 -24.43 11.67 6.66
N PRO A 70 -24.98 10.47 6.43
CA PRO A 70 -25.89 9.86 7.36
C PRO A 70 -25.22 9.65 8.73
N TYR A 71 -25.86 10.09 9.78
CA TYR A 71 -25.33 10.07 11.16
C TYR A 71 -23.97 10.78 11.32
N GLY A 72 -23.56 11.62 10.37
CA GLY A 72 -22.27 12.28 10.37
C GLY A 72 -21.11 11.42 9.86
N ALA A 73 -21.38 10.25 9.30
CA ALA A 73 -20.38 9.34 8.77
C ALA A 73 -19.84 9.77 7.39
N LYS A 74 -18.62 9.36 7.10
CA LYS A 74 -17.96 9.45 5.79
C LYS A 74 -17.63 8.05 5.27
N GLY A 75 -17.38 7.90 3.97
CA GLY A 75 -16.94 6.65 3.38
C GLY A 75 -15.51 6.28 3.81
N ILE A 76 -15.26 4.98 3.99
CA ILE A 76 -13.96 4.44 4.44
C ILE A 76 -13.43 3.32 3.52
N GLY A 77 -14.15 2.96 2.45
CA GLY A 77 -13.83 1.77 1.66
C GLY A 77 -12.42 1.74 1.09
N GLU A 78 -12.00 2.76 0.35
CA GLU A 78 -10.70 2.80 -0.35
C GLU A 78 -9.70 3.81 0.24
N MET A 79 -10.16 4.69 1.10
CA MET A 79 -9.35 5.76 1.67
C MET A 79 -8.04 5.27 2.31
N PRO A 80 -7.98 4.14 3.03
CA PRO A 80 -6.75 3.67 3.65
C PRO A 80 -5.71 3.15 2.66
N ASN A 81 -6.13 2.69 1.49
CA ASN A 81 -5.22 2.18 0.46
C ASN A 81 -4.44 3.31 -0.25
N ILE A 82 -5.08 4.47 -0.46
CA ILE A 82 -4.52 5.57 -1.26
C ILE A 82 -3.12 6.01 -0.76
N PRO A 83 -2.88 6.28 0.52
CA PRO A 83 -1.60 6.75 1.01
C PRO A 83 -0.56 5.65 1.24
N ALA A 84 -0.95 4.38 1.34
CA ALA A 84 -0.05 3.30 1.75
C ALA A 84 1.07 3.05 0.72
N THR A 85 0.74 2.95 -0.56
CA THR A 85 1.73 2.77 -1.64
C THR A 85 2.75 3.91 -1.70
N PRO A 86 2.35 5.19 -1.81
CA PRO A 86 3.34 6.28 -1.85
C PRO A 86 4.11 6.44 -0.55
N ALA A 87 3.53 6.15 0.60
CA ALA A 87 4.25 6.16 1.88
C ALA A 87 5.37 5.11 1.89
N THR A 88 5.10 3.90 1.43
CA THR A 88 6.08 2.82 1.30
C THR A 88 7.23 3.22 0.37
N LEU A 89 6.94 3.76 -0.82
CA LEU A 89 7.97 4.21 -1.76
C LEU A 89 8.81 5.37 -1.21
N ASN A 90 8.21 6.28 -0.47
CA ASN A 90 8.93 7.35 0.19
C ASN A 90 9.83 6.82 1.33
N ALA A 91 9.37 5.82 2.08
CA ALA A 91 10.19 5.17 3.10
C ALA A 91 11.41 4.46 2.49
N ILE A 92 11.22 3.74 1.38
CA ILE A 92 12.33 3.12 0.63
C ILE A 92 13.32 4.18 0.16
N ALA A 93 12.85 5.24 -0.49
CA ALA A 93 13.71 6.32 -0.97
C ALA A 93 14.47 7.00 0.17
N ASN A 94 13.84 7.20 1.33
CA ASN A 94 14.48 7.76 2.51
C ASN A 94 15.56 6.82 3.10
N ALA A 95 15.31 5.52 3.07
CA ALA A 95 16.24 4.53 3.60
C ALA A 95 17.48 4.33 2.73
N CYS A 96 17.33 4.32 1.40
CA CYS A 96 18.42 3.94 0.49
C CYS A 96 18.92 5.07 -0.42
N GLY A 97 18.28 6.24 -0.42
CA GLY A 97 18.62 7.38 -1.28
C GLY A 97 18.21 7.23 -2.74
N GLY A 98 17.81 6.04 -3.17
CA GLY A 98 17.35 5.74 -4.52
C GLY A 98 15.82 5.84 -4.64
N ARG A 99 15.31 6.40 -5.71
CA ARG A 99 13.86 6.55 -5.93
C ARG A 99 13.37 5.66 -7.06
N VAL A 100 12.56 4.67 -6.74
CA VAL A 100 11.84 3.86 -7.71
C VAL A 100 10.68 4.68 -8.30
N ARG A 101 10.49 4.61 -9.62
CA ARG A 101 9.46 5.37 -10.36
C ARG A 101 8.44 4.49 -11.07
N SER A 102 8.52 3.19 -10.88
CA SER A 102 7.60 2.18 -11.41
C SER A 102 7.14 1.25 -10.31
N LEU A 103 5.98 0.62 -10.48
CA LEU A 103 5.44 -0.36 -9.54
C LEU A 103 5.43 -1.76 -10.17
N PRO A 104 5.60 -2.77 -9.36
CA PRO A 104 6.03 -2.76 -7.96
C PRO A 104 7.50 -2.34 -7.80
N ALA A 105 7.85 -1.79 -6.64
CA ALA A 105 9.23 -1.57 -6.24
C ALA A 105 9.81 -2.89 -5.72
N ASP A 106 10.00 -3.85 -6.61
CA ASP A 106 10.64 -5.11 -6.30
C ASP A 106 12.13 -4.94 -5.97
N SER A 107 12.77 -5.98 -5.51
CA SER A 107 14.19 -5.93 -5.10
C SER A 107 15.13 -5.53 -6.24
N GLU A 108 14.80 -5.88 -7.47
CA GLU A 108 15.58 -5.49 -8.65
C GLU A 108 15.43 -3.99 -8.92
N ALA A 109 14.20 -3.47 -8.93
CA ALA A 109 13.94 -2.04 -9.11
C ALA A 109 14.61 -1.18 -8.04
N ILE A 110 14.59 -1.64 -6.78
CA ILE A 110 15.27 -0.97 -5.66
C ILE A 110 16.79 -1.00 -5.85
N PHE A 111 17.35 -2.15 -6.23
CA PHE A 111 18.80 -2.28 -6.50
C PHE A 111 19.27 -1.28 -7.56
N TRP A 112 18.55 -1.21 -8.68
CA TRP A 112 18.90 -0.27 -9.74
C TRP A 112 18.75 1.19 -9.31
N ALA A 113 17.70 1.52 -8.56
CA ALA A 113 17.48 2.88 -8.04
C ALA A 113 18.61 3.32 -7.10
N ILE A 114 19.12 2.44 -6.24
CA ILE A 114 20.28 2.71 -5.38
C ILE A 114 21.52 2.99 -6.20
N ARG A 115 21.80 2.13 -7.18
CA ARG A 115 22.97 2.26 -8.05
C ARG A 115 22.96 3.55 -8.86
N ASP A 116 21.81 3.90 -9.44
CA ASP A 116 21.65 5.12 -10.24
C ASP A 116 21.77 6.39 -9.40
N ALA A 117 21.45 6.32 -8.12
CA ALA A 117 21.65 7.42 -7.16
C ALA A 117 23.12 7.58 -6.71
N GLY A 118 24.05 6.74 -7.21
CA GLY A 118 25.46 6.76 -6.82
C GLY A 118 25.71 6.25 -5.40
N GLY A 119 24.73 5.53 -4.84
CA GLY A 119 24.80 4.98 -3.49
C GLY A 119 25.33 3.55 -3.47
N THR A 120 26.29 3.28 -2.57
CA THR A 120 26.46 1.93 -2.02
C THR A 120 25.39 1.71 -0.97
N PRO A 121 24.74 0.53 -0.91
CA PRO A 121 23.81 0.21 0.17
C PRO A 121 24.52 0.46 1.51
N LYS A 122 23.88 1.22 2.40
CA LYS A 122 24.39 1.38 3.76
C LYS A 122 24.21 0.03 4.47
N ASN A 123 25.34 -0.59 4.84
CA ASN A 123 25.35 -1.76 5.71
C ASN A 123 24.72 -1.46 7.07
#